data_29505a9f55f6a992ffa89d3c7ab90bac
#
_entry.id   29505a9f55f6a992ffa89d3c7ab90bac
#
_cell.length_a   1.000
_cell.length_b   1.000
_cell.length_c   1.000
_cell.angle_alpha   90.00
_cell.angle_beta   90.00
_cell.angle_gamma   90.00
#
_symmetry.space_group_name_H-M   'P 1'
#
loop_
_entity.id
_entity.type
_entity.pdbx_description
1 polymer ?
#
loop_
_entity_poly.entity_id
_entity_poly.type
_entity_poly.pdbx_seq_one_letter_code
_entity_poly.pdbx_strand_id
1 'polypeptide(L)'
;MTFFGFLFSLNKVSDQNLKIKTLTIQNSLIFLVCGFIIFTSNPFSRSFPPNVEGSDLNPLLQDPGLAIHPPMLYLGYVGFSIVYSISLAVLILKKKTDFIKILKPWVFISWTFLTAGIGLGSWWAYYELGWGGFWFWDPVENASLLP
;
A
#
# COMPACT_ATOMS: atom_id res chain seq x y z
N MET A 1 -6.12 1.75 -1.81
CA MET A 1 -6.18 3.21 -2.10
C MET A 1 -7.58 3.77 -1.88
N THR A 2 -8.63 3.22 -2.49
CA THR A 2 -10.02 3.68 -2.33
C THR A 2 -10.49 3.73 -0.87
N PHE A 3 -10.18 2.68 -0.09
CA PHE A 3 -10.50 2.62 1.34
C PHE A 3 -9.90 3.80 2.13
N PHE A 4 -8.64 4.13 1.92
CA PHE A 4 -8.00 5.27 2.59
C PHE A 4 -8.59 6.61 2.14
N GLY A 5 -8.91 6.75 0.85
CA GLY A 5 -9.64 7.92 0.34
C GLY A 5 -11.02 8.07 0.99
N PHE A 6 -11.74 6.98 1.15
CA PHE A 6 -13.03 6.96 1.86
C PHE A 6 -12.87 7.37 3.33
N LEU A 7 -11.94 6.77 4.06
CA LEU A 7 -11.67 7.14 5.46
C LEU A 7 -11.30 8.62 5.59
N PHE A 8 -10.46 9.12 4.67
CA PHE A 8 -10.10 10.53 4.66
C PHE A 8 -11.30 11.44 4.37
N SER A 9 -12.25 11.00 3.54
CA SER A 9 -13.48 11.75 3.25
C SER A 9 -14.37 11.94 4.49
N LEU A 10 -14.32 11.02 5.44
CA LEU A 10 -15.03 11.10 6.72
C LEU A 10 -14.32 12.01 7.74
N ASN A 11 -13.06 12.33 7.50
CA ASN A 11 -12.29 13.15 8.43
C ASN A 11 -12.80 14.60 8.44
N LYS A 12 -12.92 15.19 9.64
CA LYS A 12 -13.34 16.58 9.82
C LYS A 12 -12.17 17.52 9.52
N VAL A 13 -11.88 17.73 8.24
CA VAL A 13 -10.91 18.72 7.79
C VAL A 13 -11.64 20.05 7.62
N SER A 14 -11.21 21.09 8.37
CA SER A 14 -11.82 22.41 8.33
C SER A 14 -11.67 23.09 6.97
N ASP A 15 -10.58 22.84 6.27
CA ASP A 15 -10.32 23.40 4.93
C ASP A 15 -10.90 22.47 3.85
N GLN A 16 -12.08 22.82 3.35
CA GLN A 16 -12.77 22.06 2.31
C GLN A 16 -11.98 22.01 0.98
N ASN A 17 -11.27 23.08 0.63
CA ASN A 17 -10.46 23.09 -0.58
C ASN A 17 -9.31 22.10 -0.50
N LEU A 18 -8.65 22.02 0.67
CA LEU A 18 -7.61 21.02 0.92
C LEU A 18 -8.18 19.60 0.81
N LYS A 19 -9.33 19.36 1.43
CA LYS A 19 -10.00 18.05 1.40
C LYS A 19 -10.35 17.62 -0.02
N ILE A 20 -11.00 18.48 -0.80
CA ILE A 20 -11.37 18.21 -2.19
C ILE A 20 -10.12 17.95 -3.04
N LYS A 21 -9.09 18.79 -2.91
CA LYS A 21 -7.86 18.65 -3.69
C LYS A 21 -7.14 17.34 -3.37
N THR A 22 -7.05 16.97 -2.08
CA THR A 22 -6.49 15.69 -1.65
C THR A 22 -7.22 14.51 -2.27
N LEU A 23 -8.56 14.50 -2.21
CA LEU A 23 -9.37 13.44 -2.79
C LEU A 23 -9.26 13.38 -4.32
N THR A 24 -9.15 14.54 -4.98
CA THR A 24 -8.90 14.59 -6.43
C THR A 24 -7.59 13.93 -6.80
N ILE A 25 -6.51 14.25 -6.08
CA ILE A 25 -5.19 13.64 -6.32
C ILE A 25 -5.24 12.13 -6.05
N GLN A 26 -5.85 11.73 -4.93
CA GLN A 26 -6.01 10.31 -4.58
C GLN A 26 -6.76 9.54 -5.67
N ASN A 27 -7.85 10.08 -6.18
CA ASN A 27 -8.61 9.45 -7.26
C ASN A 27 -7.84 9.41 -8.58
N SER A 28 -7.03 10.43 -8.88
CA SER A 28 -6.14 10.42 -10.04
C SER A 28 -5.09 9.31 -9.95
N LEU A 29 -4.50 9.09 -8.77
CA LEU A 29 -3.58 7.98 -8.54
C LEU A 29 -4.27 6.63 -8.72
N ILE A 30 -5.48 6.47 -8.19
CA ILE A 30 -6.28 5.24 -8.38
C ILE A 30 -6.51 4.99 -9.86
N PHE A 31 -6.93 6.02 -10.60
CA PHE A 31 -7.16 5.92 -12.04
C PHE A 31 -5.90 5.47 -12.81
N LEU A 32 -4.75 6.07 -12.50
CA LEU A 32 -3.48 5.71 -13.13
C LEU A 32 -3.07 4.28 -12.83
N VAL A 33 -3.19 3.84 -11.57
CA VAL A 33 -2.86 2.47 -11.15
C VAL A 33 -3.82 1.46 -11.81
N CYS A 34 -5.11 1.73 -11.86
CA CYS A 34 -6.08 0.88 -12.55
C CYS A 34 -5.78 0.79 -14.06
N GLY A 35 -5.46 1.91 -14.68
CA GLY A 35 -5.04 1.93 -16.09
C GLY A 35 -3.79 1.09 -16.31
N PHE A 36 -2.75 1.28 -15.50
CA PHE A 36 -1.54 0.47 -15.55
C PHE A 36 -1.84 -1.03 -15.44
N ILE A 37 -2.64 -1.46 -14.47
CA ILE A 37 -3.00 -2.87 -14.28
C ILE A 37 -3.71 -3.42 -15.50
N ILE A 38 -4.68 -2.68 -16.06
CA ILE A 38 -5.45 -3.14 -17.23
C ILE A 38 -4.54 -3.33 -18.46
N PHE A 39 -3.61 -2.40 -18.69
CA PHE A 39 -2.78 -2.42 -19.89
C PHE A 39 -1.55 -3.32 -19.77
N THR A 40 -1.02 -3.57 -18.58
CA THR A 40 0.22 -4.35 -18.39
C THR A 40 0.01 -5.74 -17.81
N SER A 41 -0.96 -5.90 -16.90
CA SER A 41 -1.16 -7.12 -16.12
C SER A 41 -2.64 -7.38 -15.88
N ASN A 42 -3.42 -7.41 -16.97
CA ASN A 42 -4.87 -7.53 -16.89
C ASN A 42 -5.30 -8.81 -16.15
N PRO A 43 -5.86 -8.70 -14.93
CA PRO A 43 -6.25 -9.89 -14.14
C PRO A 43 -7.49 -10.59 -14.72
N PHE A 44 -8.17 -9.98 -15.68
CA PHE A 44 -9.34 -10.54 -16.36
C PHE A 44 -8.98 -11.24 -17.66
N SER A 45 -7.69 -11.26 -18.07
CA SER A 45 -7.25 -12.01 -19.25
C SER A 45 -7.43 -13.51 -19.01
N ARG A 46 -7.94 -14.20 -20.03
CA ARG A 46 -8.17 -15.65 -19.98
C ARG A 46 -7.13 -16.35 -20.82
N SER A 47 -6.58 -17.45 -20.31
CA SER A 47 -5.74 -18.36 -21.09
C SER A 47 -6.61 -19.19 -22.03
N PHE A 48 -6.09 -19.43 -23.24
CA PHE A 48 -6.71 -20.33 -24.20
C PHE A 48 -5.64 -21.31 -24.74
N PRO A 49 -5.84 -22.62 -24.64
CA PRO A 49 -6.99 -23.30 -24.02
C PRO A 49 -7.05 -23.08 -22.50
N PRO A 50 -8.26 -23.15 -21.89
CA PRO A 50 -8.39 -23.02 -20.44
C PRO A 50 -7.70 -24.19 -19.74
N ASN A 51 -7.04 -23.93 -18.62
CA ASN A 51 -6.48 -25.00 -17.80
C ASN A 51 -7.60 -25.88 -17.24
N VAL A 52 -7.40 -27.20 -17.27
CA VAL A 52 -8.39 -28.16 -16.77
C VAL A 52 -8.45 -28.12 -15.26
N GLU A 53 -7.32 -27.91 -14.60
CA GLU A 53 -7.21 -27.78 -13.14
C GLU A 53 -6.30 -26.59 -12.80
N GLY A 54 -6.53 -26.00 -11.63
CA GLY A 54 -5.64 -25.01 -11.04
C GLY A 54 -4.38 -25.64 -10.47
N SER A 55 -3.33 -24.87 -10.33
CA SER A 55 -2.14 -25.29 -9.58
C SER A 55 -2.37 -25.05 -8.09
N ASP A 56 -2.03 -26.06 -7.28
CA ASP A 56 -2.04 -25.91 -5.82
C ASP A 56 -1.03 -24.84 -5.35
N LEU A 57 -1.32 -24.25 -4.21
CA LEU A 57 -0.41 -23.30 -3.59
C LEU A 57 0.85 -24.05 -3.11
N ASN A 58 2.02 -23.47 -3.42
CA ASN A 58 3.30 -23.99 -2.93
C ASN A 58 3.25 -24.18 -1.40
N PRO A 59 3.67 -25.34 -0.86
CA PRO A 59 3.66 -25.62 0.59
C PRO A 59 4.33 -24.53 1.43
N LEU A 60 5.42 -23.92 0.97
CA LEU A 60 6.10 -22.79 1.64
C LEU A 60 5.19 -21.57 1.79
N LEU A 61 4.19 -21.42 0.92
CA LEU A 61 3.25 -20.31 0.95
C LEU A 61 2.00 -20.57 1.82
N GLN A 62 1.88 -21.77 2.39
CA GLN A 62 0.74 -22.17 3.22
C GLN A 62 0.94 -21.84 4.71
N ASP A 63 1.83 -20.92 5.02
CA ASP A 63 2.17 -20.50 6.38
C ASP A 63 1.30 -19.33 6.85
N PRO A 64 0.83 -19.33 8.12
CA PRO A 64 0.05 -18.22 8.68
C PRO A 64 0.81 -16.88 8.68
N GLY A 65 2.13 -16.89 8.87
CA GLY A 65 2.96 -15.67 8.81
C GLY A 65 2.90 -15.04 7.44
N LEU A 66 2.99 -15.86 6.37
CA LEU A 66 2.83 -15.38 5.01
C LEU A 66 1.40 -14.92 4.71
N ALA A 67 0.38 -15.54 5.28
CA ALA A 67 -1.00 -15.11 5.06
C ALA A 67 -1.29 -13.70 5.58
N ILE A 68 -0.64 -13.30 6.68
CA ILE A 68 -0.85 -12.01 7.35
C ILE A 68 0.11 -10.93 6.84
N HIS A 69 1.35 -11.30 6.52
CA HIS A 69 2.41 -10.38 6.10
C HIS A 69 2.03 -9.49 4.89
N PRO A 70 1.58 -10.01 3.72
CA PRO A 70 1.27 -9.17 2.58
C PRO A 70 0.12 -8.19 2.82
N PRO A 71 -1.01 -8.56 3.46
CA PRO A 71 -2.05 -7.59 3.81
C PRO A 71 -1.54 -6.43 4.66
N MET A 72 -0.66 -6.69 5.64
CA MET A 72 -0.08 -5.65 6.47
C MET A 72 0.83 -4.72 5.68
N LEU A 73 1.70 -5.27 4.82
CA LEU A 73 2.53 -4.48 3.90
C LEU A 73 1.68 -3.59 2.99
N TYR A 74 0.66 -4.16 2.36
CA TYR A 74 -0.20 -3.40 1.44
C TYR A 74 -0.98 -2.30 2.15
N LEU A 75 -1.44 -2.50 3.38
CA LEU A 75 -2.05 -1.44 4.17
C LEU A 75 -1.06 -0.29 4.42
N GLY A 76 0.19 -0.60 4.70
CA GLY A 76 1.25 0.40 4.86
C GLY A 76 1.52 1.17 3.57
N TYR A 77 1.87 0.48 2.49
CA TYR A 77 2.16 1.08 1.19
C TYR A 77 1.01 1.94 0.67
N VAL A 78 -0.17 1.35 0.65
CA VAL A 78 -1.36 2.04 0.15
C VAL A 78 -1.76 3.19 1.07
N GLY A 79 -1.50 3.07 2.37
CA GLY A 79 -1.68 4.16 3.33
C GLY A 79 -0.83 5.39 3.01
N PHE A 80 0.41 5.20 2.55
CA PHE A 80 1.26 6.32 2.12
C PHE A 80 0.72 7.07 0.90
N SER A 81 -0.17 6.49 0.10
CA SER A 81 -0.80 7.21 -1.00
C SER A 81 -1.63 8.41 -0.54
N ILE A 82 -2.34 8.29 0.60
CA ILE A 82 -3.10 9.43 1.15
C ILE A 82 -2.17 10.49 1.75
N VAL A 83 -1.06 10.07 2.36
CA VAL A 83 -0.01 10.97 2.86
C VAL A 83 0.56 11.79 1.71
N TYR A 84 0.91 11.15 0.61
CA TYR A 84 1.37 11.80 -0.62
C TYR A 84 0.31 12.77 -1.16
N SER A 85 -0.94 12.34 -1.23
CA SER A 85 -2.05 13.17 -1.75
C SER A 85 -2.30 14.43 -0.91
N ILE A 86 -2.22 14.32 0.42
CA ILE A 86 -2.31 15.48 1.33
C ILE A 86 -1.14 16.43 1.10
N SER A 87 0.09 15.90 1.07
CA SER A 87 1.31 16.69 0.90
C SER A 87 1.29 17.45 -0.43
N LEU A 88 0.92 16.78 -1.51
CA LEU A 88 0.84 17.40 -2.83
C LEU A 88 -0.28 18.45 -2.90
N ALA A 89 -1.43 18.20 -2.27
CA ALA A 89 -2.52 19.16 -2.18
C ALA A 89 -2.09 20.45 -1.45
N VAL A 90 -1.35 20.31 -0.34
CA VAL A 90 -0.80 21.45 0.42
C VAL A 90 0.17 22.25 -0.44
N LEU A 91 1.06 21.59 -1.19
CA LEU A 91 2.01 22.26 -2.09
C LEU A 91 1.31 23.03 -3.20
N ILE A 92 0.34 22.39 -3.88
CA ILE A 92 -0.42 23.01 -4.98
C ILE A 92 -1.22 24.22 -4.48
N LEU A 93 -1.85 24.12 -3.32
CA LEU A 93 -2.66 25.19 -2.73
C LEU A 93 -1.82 26.25 -2.02
N LYS A 94 -0.49 26.07 -1.94
CA LYS A 94 0.45 26.97 -1.23
C LYS A 94 -0.02 27.29 0.18
N LYS A 95 -0.60 26.31 0.88
CA LYS A 95 -1.15 26.50 2.21
C LYS A 95 -0.04 26.60 3.25
N LYS A 96 -0.08 27.63 4.08
CA LYS A 96 0.78 27.82 5.25
C LYS A 96 0.13 27.30 6.55
N THR A 97 -1.03 26.66 6.46
CA THR A 97 -1.77 26.12 7.59
C THR A 97 -1.05 24.94 8.23
N ASP A 98 -1.40 24.67 9.49
CA ASP A 98 -0.86 23.54 10.28
C ASP A 98 -1.36 22.18 9.74
N PHE A 99 -0.96 21.86 8.50
CA PHE A 99 -1.33 20.61 7.83
C PHE A 99 -0.72 19.37 8.51
N ILE A 100 0.31 19.58 9.34
CA ILE A 100 0.99 18.51 10.09
C ILE A 100 0.00 17.76 10.97
N LYS A 101 -0.96 18.47 11.59
CA LYS A 101 -2.01 17.83 12.41
C LYS A 101 -2.90 16.89 11.61
N ILE A 102 -3.15 17.22 10.34
CA ILE A 102 -3.93 16.37 9.43
C ILE A 102 -3.09 15.20 8.92
N LEU A 103 -1.83 15.44 8.60
CA LEU A 103 -0.91 14.48 8.01
C LEU A 103 -0.45 13.41 9.00
N LYS A 104 -0.09 13.84 10.22
CA LYS A 104 0.55 13.01 11.25
C LYS A 104 -0.16 11.67 11.52
N PRO A 105 -1.49 11.59 11.75
CA PRO A 105 -2.15 10.33 12.00
C PRO A 105 -2.06 9.37 10.82
N TRP A 106 -2.11 9.85 9.58
CA TRP A 106 -2.00 9.03 8.38
C TRP A 106 -0.59 8.47 8.19
N VAL A 107 0.43 9.26 8.47
CA VAL A 107 1.83 8.81 8.47
C VAL A 107 2.00 7.70 9.51
N PHE A 108 1.56 7.89 10.75
CA PHE A 108 1.71 6.88 11.80
C PHE A 108 0.98 5.58 11.49
N ILE A 109 -0.26 5.65 11.01
CA ILE A 109 -1.03 4.46 10.63
C ILE A 109 -0.29 3.69 9.52
N SER A 110 0.11 4.38 8.46
CA SER A 110 0.80 3.77 7.32
C SER A 110 2.13 3.18 7.72
N TRP A 111 2.93 3.91 8.48
CA TRP A 111 4.21 3.46 9.00
C TRP A 111 4.07 2.25 9.93
N THR A 112 3.08 2.24 10.82
CA THR A 112 2.83 1.12 11.73
C THR A 112 2.52 -0.17 10.96
N PHE A 113 1.61 -0.11 9.98
CA PHE A 113 1.28 -1.26 9.17
C PHE A 113 2.46 -1.75 8.33
N LEU A 114 3.22 -0.83 7.75
CA LEU A 114 4.40 -1.18 6.95
C LEU A 114 5.47 -1.83 7.81
N THR A 115 5.78 -1.27 8.98
CA THR A 115 6.76 -1.81 9.92
C THR A 115 6.34 -3.19 10.44
N ALA A 116 5.06 -3.35 10.82
CA ALA A 116 4.54 -4.64 11.24
C ALA A 116 4.59 -5.67 10.11
N GLY A 117 4.27 -5.28 8.88
CA GLY A 117 4.38 -6.12 7.69
C GLY A 117 5.82 -6.57 7.44
N ILE A 118 6.79 -5.64 7.47
CA ILE A 118 8.21 -5.95 7.33
C ILE A 118 8.66 -6.94 8.43
N GLY A 119 8.30 -6.68 9.69
CA GLY A 119 8.65 -7.55 10.81
C GLY A 119 8.11 -8.97 10.67
N LEU A 120 6.84 -9.10 10.25
CA LEU A 120 6.21 -10.40 10.00
C LEU A 120 6.86 -11.14 8.83
N GLY A 121 7.19 -10.44 7.74
CA GLY A 121 7.88 -11.03 6.59
C GLY A 121 9.29 -11.49 6.94
N SER A 122 10.03 -10.69 7.69
CA SER A 122 11.36 -11.05 8.18
C SER A 122 11.34 -12.27 9.08
N TRP A 123 10.34 -12.34 9.97
CA TRP A 123 10.14 -13.51 10.83
C TRP A 123 9.80 -14.77 10.02
N TRP A 124 8.84 -14.68 9.08
CA TRP A 124 8.50 -15.79 8.20
C TRP A 124 9.70 -16.24 7.35
N ALA A 125 10.45 -15.32 6.75
CA ALA A 125 11.64 -15.63 5.97
C ALA A 125 12.69 -16.39 6.78
N TYR A 126 12.87 -16.02 8.05
CA TYR A 126 13.86 -16.61 8.92
C TYR A 126 13.60 -18.09 9.21
N TYR A 127 12.36 -18.49 9.52
CA TYR A 127 12.07 -19.87 9.90
C TYR A 127 11.62 -20.75 8.74
N GLU A 128 11.05 -20.19 7.67
CA GLU A 128 10.42 -20.98 6.60
C GLU A 128 11.28 -21.09 5.35
N LEU A 129 11.97 -20.02 4.95
CA LEU A 129 12.68 -20.01 3.67
C LEU A 129 14.06 -20.66 3.68
N GLY A 130 14.63 -20.90 4.85
CA GLY A 130 15.91 -21.62 4.99
C GLY A 130 17.13 -20.85 4.43
N TRP A 131 17.03 -19.55 4.20
CA TRP A 131 18.16 -18.73 3.69
C TRP A 131 19.28 -18.52 4.73
N GLY A 132 19.01 -18.85 5.98
CA GLY A 132 19.90 -18.53 7.11
C GLY A 132 19.86 -17.06 7.53
N GLY A 133 18.89 -16.28 7.04
CA GLY A 133 18.72 -14.87 7.35
C GLY A 133 17.25 -14.43 7.32
N PHE A 134 17.01 -13.23 7.83
CA PHE A 134 15.68 -12.61 7.91
C PHE A 134 15.46 -11.52 6.86
N TRP A 135 16.48 -11.17 6.09
CA TRP A 135 16.46 -10.10 5.10
C TRP A 135 17.33 -10.49 3.90
N PHE A 136 16.76 -10.43 2.71
CA PHE A 136 17.41 -10.88 1.48
C PHE A 136 17.99 -9.73 0.65
N TRP A 137 17.70 -8.47 1.01
CA TRP A 137 18.16 -7.28 0.29
C TRP A 137 17.64 -7.19 -1.14
N ASP A 138 16.50 -7.77 -1.42
CA ASP A 138 15.90 -7.63 -2.74
C ASP A 138 15.32 -6.22 -2.96
N PRO A 139 15.04 -5.83 -4.22
CA PRO A 139 14.51 -4.50 -4.52
C PRO A 139 13.16 -4.20 -3.83
N VAL A 140 12.31 -5.21 -3.60
CA VAL A 140 11.01 -5.02 -2.98
C VAL A 140 11.16 -4.79 -1.48
N GLU A 141 11.99 -5.58 -0.81
CA GLU A 141 12.34 -5.40 0.60
C GLU A 141 12.94 -4.01 0.84
N ASN A 142 13.94 -3.63 0.04
CA ASN A 142 14.58 -2.33 0.16
C ASN A 142 13.60 -1.18 -0.09
N ALA A 143 12.72 -1.30 -1.07
CA ALA A 143 11.68 -0.31 -1.32
C ALA A 143 10.69 -0.18 -0.15
N SER A 144 10.40 -1.28 0.56
CA SER A 144 9.51 -1.26 1.72
C SER A 144 10.12 -0.56 2.94
N LEU A 145 11.45 -0.52 3.02
CA LEU A 145 12.18 0.09 4.14
C LEU A 145 12.34 1.61 3.99
N LEU A 146 12.21 2.15 2.77
CA LEU A 146 12.46 3.57 2.49
C LEU A 146 11.47 4.56 3.16
N PRO A 147 10.16 4.29 3.26
CA PRO A 147 9.24 5.19 3.96
C PRO A 147 9.43 5.19 5.46
#